data_f89dd0ce36e5a1ea5d037f4d4cd0497f
#
_entry.id   f89dd0ce36e5a1ea5d037f4d4cd0497f
#
_cell.length_a   1.000
_cell.length_b   1.000
_cell.length_c   1.000
_cell.angle_alpha   90.00
_cell.angle_beta   90.00
_cell.angle_gamma   90.00
#
_symmetry.space_group_name_H-M   'P 1'
#
loop_
_entity.id
_entity.type
_entity.pdbx_description
1 polymer ?
#
loop_
_entity_poly.entity_id
_entity_poly.type
_entity_poly.pdbx_seq_one_letter_code
_entity_poly.pdbx_strand_id
1 'polypeptide(L)'
;TQELNFILIYMRRIRGRKEVFMATMKDIITSPLLLAMVIIGLLYIVGFSLVYLKKAYTHCLELGISKEDLKNVIKSSLVFSIVPSLSIVVGLFALISVLGTVWSWWRLSVIGSLSYESLISSSVASAIGFSSSAEMLEGATGQQFGVVMILMSIGMLSGFFILLPLGKKLSMSVSKSEENGNGWKYVLSGCFMLCLFAVYIPVLLIGDTVQAAVMLTGLVIAVGQ
;
A
#
# COMPACT_ATOMS: atom_id res chain seq x y z
N THR A 1 11.90 29.00 41.95
CA THR A 1 12.57 27.93 41.15
C THR A 1 11.57 27.00 40.47
N GLN A 2 10.43 26.66 41.06
CA GLN A 2 9.40 25.82 40.44
C GLN A 2 8.63 26.53 39.31
N GLU A 3 8.29 27.77 39.50
CA GLU A 3 7.62 28.64 38.52
C GLU A 3 8.46 28.80 37.23
N LEU A 4 9.77 29.00 37.39
CA LEU A 4 10.69 29.14 36.27
C LEU A 4 10.80 27.89 35.43
N ASN A 5 10.81 26.72 36.09
CA ASN A 5 10.81 25.39 35.40
C ASN A 5 9.48 25.17 34.63
N PHE A 6 8.35 25.57 35.21
CA PHE A 6 7.05 25.46 34.52
C PHE A 6 6.99 26.34 33.27
N ILE A 7 7.46 27.58 33.39
CA ILE A 7 7.53 28.53 32.25
C ILE A 7 8.48 28.00 31.17
N LEU A 8 9.64 27.47 31.54
CA LEU A 8 10.60 26.87 30.59
C LEU A 8 10.02 25.65 29.87
N ILE A 9 9.31 24.76 30.57
CA ILE A 9 8.64 23.61 29.98
C ILE A 9 7.54 24.06 29.03
N TYR A 10 6.75 25.07 29.43
CA TYR A 10 5.67 25.62 28.60
C TYR A 10 6.20 26.33 27.35
N MET A 11 7.27 27.12 27.49
CA MET A 11 7.95 27.79 26.37
C MET A 11 8.60 26.78 25.41
N ARG A 12 9.19 25.70 25.93
CA ARG A 12 9.77 24.61 25.14
C ARG A 12 8.67 23.86 24.36
N ARG A 13 7.50 23.68 24.97
CA ARG A 13 6.33 23.08 24.33
C ARG A 13 5.75 23.95 23.21
N ILE A 14 5.69 25.27 23.44
CA ILE A 14 5.24 26.23 22.40
C ILE A 14 6.26 26.31 21.26
N ARG A 15 7.55 26.36 21.58
CA ARG A 15 8.63 26.38 20.56
C ARG A 15 8.59 25.11 19.71
N GLY A 16 8.54 23.94 20.32
CA GLY A 16 8.42 22.68 19.59
C GLY A 16 7.16 22.62 18.71
N ARG A 17 6.03 23.16 19.17
CA ARG A 17 4.80 23.24 18.36
C ARG A 17 4.94 24.20 17.18
N LYS A 18 5.66 25.32 17.34
CA LYS A 18 5.96 26.25 16.23
C LYS A 18 6.94 25.66 15.23
N GLU A 19 7.96 24.95 15.68
CA GLU A 19 8.92 24.30 14.79
C GLU A 19 8.26 23.18 13.95
N VAL A 20 7.37 22.38 14.55
CA VAL A 20 6.58 21.38 13.83
C VAL A 20 5.59 22.04 12.84
N PHE A 21 5.07 23.20 13.18
CA PHE A 21 4.16 23.96 12.33
C PHE A 21 4.87 24.60 11.12
N MET A 22 6.17 24.92 11.27
CA MET A 22 7.02 25.52 10.23
C MET A 22 7.82 24.49 9.43
N ALA A 23 7.80 23.21 9.85
CA ALA A 23 8.51 22.15 9.16
C ALA A 23 7.95 21.93 7.75
N THR A 24 8.82 21.75 6.78
CA THR A 24 8.42 21.37 5.42
C THR A 24 8.09 19.87 5.39
N MET A 25 7.36 19.42 4.36
CA MET A 25 7.12 17.99 4.12
C MET A 25 8.43 17.22 4.10
N LYS A 26 9.46 17.75 3.47
CA LYS A 26 10.79 17.14 3.37
C LYS A 26 11.46 16.95 4.73
N ASP A 27 11.37 17.93 5.64
CA ASP A 27 11.92 17.83 6.99
C ASP A 27 11.25 16.73 7.82
N ILE A 28 9.95 16.56 7.65
CA ILE A 28 9.19 15.52 8.36
C ILE A 28 9.54 14.13 7.81
N ILE A 29 9.62 13.97 6.49
CA ILE A 29 9.94 12.68 5.85
C ILE A 29 11.36 12.22 6.19
N THR A 30 12.30 13.14 6.38
CA THR A 30 13.68 12.83 6.78
C THR A 30 13.86 12.76 8.30
N SER A 31 12.81 13.00 9.08
CA SER A 31 12.90 13.01 10.54
C SER A 31 13.19 11.62 11.12
N PRO A 32 14.07 11.52 12.12
CA PRO A 32 14.37 10.25 12.78
C PRO A 32 13.15 9.68 13.52
N LEU A 33 12.21 10.52 13.92
CA LEU A 33 10.97 10.08 14.55
C LEU A 33 10.09 9.29 13.57
N LEU A 34 9.88 9.80 12.35
CA LEU A 34 9.11 9.10 11.32
C LEU A 34 9.80 7.78 10.94
N LEU A 35 11.11 7.80 10.79
CA LEU A 35 11.90 6.60 10.51
C LEU A 35 11.71 5.53 11.61
N ALA A 36 11.80 5.91 12.88
CA ALA A 36 11.59 5.00 14.00
C ALA A 36 10.19 4.40 14.01
N MET A 37 9.15 5.22 13.78
CA MET A 37 7.76 4.75 13.70
C MET A 37 7.56 3.75 12.55
N VAL A 38 8.15 4.02 11.38
CA VAL A 38 8.09 3.13 10.22
C VAL A 38 8.79 1.81 10.51
N ILE A 39 10.00 1.83 11.10
CA ILE A 39 10.72 0.61 11.46
C ILE A 39 9.91 -0.23 12.46
N ILE A 40 9.34 0.38 13.51
CA ILE A 40 8.51 -0.32 14.49
C ILE A 40 7.30 -0.96 13.81
N GLY A 41 6.62 -0.23 12.92
CA GLY A 41 5.49 -0.75 12.16
C GLY A 41 5.86 -1.92 11.24
N LEU A 42 6.99 -1.83 10.54
CA LEU A 42 7.49 -2.93 9.70
C LEU A 42 7.85 -4.17 10.53
N LEU A 43 8.51 -3.99 11.66
CA LEU A 43 8.82 -5.10 12.57
C LEU A 43 7.55 -5.76 13.13
N TYR A 44 6.52 -4.96 13.42
CA TYR A 44 5.21 -5.47 13.83
C TYR A 44 4.58 -6.35 12.72
N ILE A 45 4.59 -5.90 11.47
CA ILE A 45 4.04 -6.65 10.32
C ILE A 45 4.79 -7.96 10.13
N VAL A 46 6.13 -7.94 10.18
CA VAL A 46 6.96 -9.14 10.06
C VAL A 46 6.65 -10.12 11.20
N GLY A 47 6.61 -9.65 12.44
CA GLY A 47 6.29 -10.46 13.61
C GLY A 47 4.90 -11.10 13.50
N PHE A 48 3.91 -10.32 13.10
CA PHE A 48 2.55 -10.79 12.87
C PHE A 48 2.51 -11.87 11.79
N SER A 49 3.18 -11.66 10.66
CA SER A 49 3.25 -12.61 9.54
C SER A 49 3.89 -13.93 9.97
N LEU A 50 4.96 -13.89 10.77
CA LEU A 50 5.62 -15.10 11.30
C LEU A 50 4.72 -15.88 12.25
N VAL A 51 3.95 -15.20 13.10
CA VAL A 51 2.98 -15.84 14.01
C VAL A 51 1.89 -16.56 13.21
N TYR A 52 1.35 -15.91 12.16
CA TYR A 52 0.34 -16.53 11.31
C TYR A 52 0.90 -17.68 10.49
N LEU A 53 2.10 -17.54 9.93
CA LEU A 53 2.77 -18.63 9.22
C LEU A 53 2.95 -19.85 10.12
N LYS A 54 3.40 -19.66 11.38
CA LYS A 54 3.54 -20.75 12.34
C LYS A 54 2.20 -21.40 12.65
N LYS A 55 1.15 -20.62 12.90
CA LYS A 55 -0.21 -21.16 13.14
C LYS A 55 -0.74 -21.92 11.96
N ALA A 56 -0.61 -21.39 10.75
CA ALA A 56 -1.04 -22.06 9.53
C ALA A 56 -0.28 -23.38 9.32
N TYR A 57 1.04 -23.37 9.50
CA TYR A 57 1.87 -24.56 9.41
C TYR A 57 1.44 -25.65 10.39
N THR A 58 1.23 -25.31 11.67
CA THR A 58 0.77 -26.26 12.69
C THR A 58 -0.61 -26.82 12.33
N HIS A 59 -1.53 -25.97 11.93
CA HIS A 59 -2.88 -26.39 11.56
C HIS A 59 -2.91 -27.32 10.35
N CYS A 60 -2.07 -27.10 9.35
CA CYS A 60 -1.94 -28.00 8.22
C CYS A 60 -1.43 -29.39 8.65
N LEU A 61 -0.51 -29.46 9.63
CA LEU A 61 -0.04 -30.75 10.18
C LEU A 61 -1.16 -31.48 10.95
N GLU A 62 -2.00 -30.77 11.70
CA GLU A 62 -3.17 -31.31 12.38
C GLU A 62 -4.19 -31.90 11.41
N LEU A 63 -4.32 -31.31 10.21
CA LEU A 63 -5.16 -31.80 9.11
C LEU A 63 -4.57 -33.00 8.36
N GLY A 64 -3.38 -33.48 8.77
CA GLY A 64 -2.73 -34.66 8.18
C GLY A 64 -1.91 -34.39 6.93
N ILE A 65 -1.63 -33.13 6.59
CA ILE A 65 -0.77 -32.77 5.46
C ILE A 65 0.68 -33.11 5.82
N SER A 66 1.41 -33.76 4.91
CA SER A 66 2.78 -34.18 5.16
C SER A 66 3.73 -32.98 5.28
N LYS A 67 4.78 -33.13 6.11
CA LYS A 67 5.82 -32.08 6.23
C LYS A 67 6.54 -31.81 4.91
N GLU A 68 6.65 -32.81 4.05
CA GLU A 68 7.31 -32.70 2.77
C GLU A 68 6.47 -31.86 1.80
N ASP A 69 5.16 -32.09 1.74
CA ASP A 69 4.24 -31.28 0.93
C ASP A 69 4.23 -29.84 1.39
N LEU A 70 4.18 -29.59 2.70
CA LEU A 70 4.26 -28.24 3.25
C LEU A 70 5.56 -27.53 2.89
N LYS A 71 6.69 -28.22 2.94
CA LYS A 71 7.99 -27.69 2.53
C LYS A 71 7.99 -27.32 1.04
N ASN A 72 7.41 -28.18 0.20
CA ASN A 72 7.31 -27.94 -1.24
C ASN A 72 6.40 -26.74 -1.54
N VAL A 73 5.27 -26.61 -0.85
CA VAL A 73 4.38 -25.45 -0.96
C VAL A 73 5.09 -24.16 -0.55
N ILE A 74 5.81 -24.15 0.57
CA ILE A 74 6.57 -22.97 1.01
C ILE A 74 7.64 -22.60 0.00
N LYS A 75 8.39 -23.59 -0.51
CA LYS A 75 9.43 -23.36 -1.51
C LYS A 75 8.86 -22.79 -2.80
N SER A 76 7.77 -23.35 -3.30
CA SER A 76 7.08 -22.86 -4.50
C SER A 76 6.56 -21.42 -4.28
N SER A 77 5.93 -21.16 -3.14
CA SER A 77 5.43 -19.83 -2.80
C SER A 77 6.55 -18.77 -2.76
N LEU A 78 7.71 -19.12 -2.20
CA LEU A 78 8.88 -18.24 -2.19
C LEU A 78 9.35 -17.92 -3.62
N VAL A 79 9.47 -18.93 -4.48
CA VAL A 79 9.88 -18.73 -5.87
C VAL A 79 8.90 -17.84 -6.62
N PHE A 80 7.60 -18.09 -6.49
CA PHE A 80 6.56 -17.27 -7.14
C PHE A 80 6.48 -15.85 -6.59
N SER A 81 6.95 -15.60 -5.36
CA SER A 81 6.96 -14.27 -4.77
C SER A 81 8.11 -13.39 -5.25
N ILE A 82 9.16 -13.94 -5.88
CA ILE A 82 10.35 -13.18 -6.29
C ILE A 82 9.98 -12.10 -7.31
N VAL A 83 9.26 -12.44 -8.38
CA VAL A 83 8.93 -11.53 -9.47
C VAL A 83 8.05 -10.35 -9.00
N PRO A 84 6.94 -10.57 -8.29
CA PRO A 84 6.17 -9.47 -7.72
C PRO A 84 6.97 -8.61 -6.75
N SER A 85 7.85 -9.21 -5.94
CA SER A 85 8.68 -8.46 -4.99
C SER A 85 9.67 -7.54 -5.70
N LEU A 86 10.31 -8.00 -6.78
CA LEU A 86 11.19 -7.16 -7.60
C LEU A 86 10.43 -5.99 -8.22
N SER A 87 9.22 -6.22 -8.71
CA SER A 87 8.37 -5.15 -9.25
C SER A 87 8.05 -4.08 -8.21
N ILE A 88 7.79 -4.48 -6.96
CA ILE A 88 7.56 -3.55 -5.85
C ILE A 88 8.83 -2.75 -5.53
N VAL A 89 10.01 -3.37 -5.56
CA VAL A 89 11.29 -2.67 -5.34
C VAL A 89 11.56 -1.63 -6.42
N VAL A 90 11.32 -1.96 -7.69
CA VAL A 90 11.40 -0.98 -8.80
C VAL A 90 10.41 0.15 -8.60
N GLY A 91 9.17 -0.17 -8.22
CA GLY A 91 8.14 0.81 -7.89
C GLY A 91 8.51 1.71 -6.71
N LEU A 92 9.25 1.19 -5.72
CA LEU A 92 9.75 1.98 -4.60
C LEU A 92 10.68 3.11 -5.08
N PHE A 93 11.63 2.81 -5.98
CA PHE A 93 12.51 3.84 -6.51
C PHE A 93 11.74 4.94 -7.27
N ALA A 94 10.71 4.57 -8.02
CA ALA A 94 9.85 5.55 -8.68
C ALA A 94 9.09 6.42 -7.66
N LEU A 95 8.56 5.82 -6.59
CA LEU A 95 7.76 6.54 -5.59
C LEU A 95 8.60 7.42 -4.66
N ILE A 96 9.88 7.08 -4.45
CA ILE A 96 10.82 7.88 -3.63
C ILE A 96 10.95 9.32 -4.15
N SER A 97 10.96 9.51 -5.46
CA SER A 97 11.04 10.83 -6.08
C SER A 97 9.78 11.70 -5.87
N VAL A 98 8.70 11.10 -5.43
CA VAL A 98 7.37 11.73 -5.28
C VAL A 98 7.00 11.93 -3.82
N LEU A 99 7.26 10.95 -2.96
CA LEU A 99 6.83 10.94 -1.56
C LEU A 99 7.99 10.83 -0.56
N GLY A 100 9.24 10.82 -1.04
CA GLY A 100 10.42 10.62 -0.21
C GLY A 100 10.62 9.17 0.23
N THR A 101 11.82 8.85 0.75
CA THR A 101 12.24 7.46 0.99
C THR A 101 11.42 6.76 2.06
N VAL A 102 11.32 7.36 3.25
CA VAL A 102 10.75 6.70 4.44
C VAL A 102 9.25 6.45 4.28
N TRP A 103 8.52 7.44 3.76
CA TRP A 103 7.08 7.34 3.56
C TRP A 103 6.73 6.38 2.43
N SER A 104 7.45 6.42 1.31
CA SER A 104 7.28 5.47 0.20
C SER A 104 7.54 4.04 0.64
N TRP A 105 8.57 3.82 1.44
CA TRP A 105 8.90 2.51 1.99
C TRP A 105 7.77 1.95 2.86
N TRP A 106 7.25 2.76 3.78
CA TRP A 106 6.09 2.38 4.59
C TRP A 106 4.88 2.02 3.73
N ARG A 107 4.51 2.91 2.82
CA ARG A 107 3.32 2.74 1.97
C ARG A 107 3.38 1.48 1.12
N LEU A 108 4.47 1.24 0.43
CA LEU A 108 4.61 0.05 -0.42
C LEU A 108 4.74 -1.24 0.38
N SER A 109 5.30 -1.21 1.59
CA SER A 109 5.38 -2.38 2.45
C SER A 109 4.02 -2.79 3.04
N VAL A 110 3.12 -1.84 3.28
CA VAL A 110 1.79 -2.12 3.84
C VAL A 110 0.76 -2.40 2.76
N ILE A 111 0.77 -1.63 1.68
CA ILE A 111 -0.25 -1.64 0.63
C ILE A 111 0.25 -2.39 -0.61
N GLY A 112 1.49 -2.15 -1.01
CA GLY A 112 2.15 -2.84 -2.10
C GLY A 112 1.64 -2.50 -3.51
N SER A 113 0.91 -1.39 -3.69
CA SER A 113 0.38 -0.98 -4.98
C SER A 113 0.97 0.37 -5.43
N LEU A 114 1.97 0.31 -6.31
CA LEU A 114 2.57 1.51 -6.90
C LEU A 114 1.53 2.37 -7.64
N SER A 115 0.68 1.73 -8.44
CA SER A 115 -0.34 2.44 -9.25
C SER A 115 -1.32 3.22 -8.36
N TYR A 116 -1.77 2.62 -7.27
CA TYR A 116 -2.63 3.30 -6.30
C TYR A 116 -1.91 4.48 -5.65
N GLU A 117 -0.69 4.28 -5.16
CA GLU A 117 0.07 5.31 -4.47
C GLU A 117 0.39 6.50 -5.38
N SER A 118 0.76 6.24 -6.62
CA SER A 118 1.04 7.28 -7.62
C SER A 118 -0.22 8.06 -7.99
N LEU A 119 -1.35 7.36 -8.22
CA LEU A 119 -2.61 7.99 -8.57
C LEU A 119 -3.15 8.87 -7.45
N ILE A 120 -3.18 8.35 -6.22
CA ILE A 120 -3.71 9.10 -5.08
C ILE A 120 -2.79 10.27 -4.71
N SER A 121 -1.47 10.09 -4.81
CA SER A 121 -0.48 11.15 -4.57
C SER A 121 -0.65 12.31 -5.53
N SER A 122 -0.80 12.04 -6.83
CA SER A 122 -1.03 13.08 -7.85
C SER A 122 -2.38 13.78 -7.66
N SER A 123 -3.43 13.01 -7.32
CA SER A 123 -4.77 13.57 -7.06
C SER A 123 -4.77 14.48 -5.84
N VAL A 124 -4.08 14.08 -4.77
CA VAL A 124 -3.96 14.90 -3.55
C VAL A 124 -3.10 16.13 -3.81
N ALA A 125 -1.98 16.00 -4.53
CA ALA A 125 -1.15 17.14 -4.91
C ALA A 125 -1.96 18.21 -5.65
N SER A 126 -2.74 17.80 -6.64
CA SER A 126 -3.62 18.70 -7.40
C SER A 126 -4.70 19.34 -6.50
N ALA A 127 -5.30 18.57 -5.58
CA ALA A 127 -6.33 19.07 -4.67
C ALA A 127 -5.83 20.12 -3.69
N ILE A 128 -4.56 20.09 -3.31
CA ILE A 128 -3.92 21.07 -2.41
C ILE A 128 -3.16 22.18 -3.17
N GLY A 129 -3.28 22.22 -4.51
CA GLY A 129 -2.82 23.32 -5.34
C GLY A 129 -1.41 23.18 -5.92
N PHE A 130 -0.83 21.98 -5.94
CA PHE A 130 0.44 21.70 -6.62
C PHE A 130 0.21 21.12 -8.02
N SER A 131 1.10 21.46 -8.96
CA SER A 131 1.03 20.96 -10.34
C SER A 131 1.47 19.51 -10.46
N SER A 132 2.29 19.03 -9.52
CA SER A 132 2.78 17.66 -9.49
C SER A 132 3.09 17.17 -8.07
N SER A 133 3.16 15.86 -7.90
CA SER A 133 3.55 15.27 -6.61
C SER A 133 5.01 15.57 -6.25
N ALA A 134 5.89 15.75 -7.24
CA ALA A 134 7.28 16.13 -7.01
C ALA A 134 7.39 17.58 -6.48
N GLU A 135 6.62 18.50 -7.03
CA GLU A 135 6.52 19.88 -6.54
C GLU A 135 5.93 19.91 -5.11
N MET A 136 4.94 19.08 -4.83
CA MET A 136 4.39 18.91 -3.48
C MET A 136 5.45 18.46 -2.48
N LEU A 137 6.33 17.52 -2.84
CA LEU A 137 7.40 17.05 -1.97
C LEU A 137 8.35 18.18 -1.53
N GLU A 138 8.67 19.10 -2.45
CA GLU A 138 9.58 20.22 -2.20
C GLU A 138 8.91 21.41 -1.52
N GLY A 139 7.65 21.69 -1.85
CA GLY A 139 6.95 22.92 -1.47
C GLY A 139 5.89 22.77 -0.38
N ALA A 140 5.43 21.57 -0.05
CA ALA A 140 4.37 21.38 0.92
C ALA A 140 4.84 21.63 2.35
N THR A 141 3.96 22.27 3.13
CA THR A 141 4.13 22.44 4.57
C THR A 141 3.85 21.12 5.32
N GLY A 142 4.35 21.02 6.56
CA GLY A 142 4.09 19.85 7.40
C GLY A 142 2.60 19.60 7.65
N GLN A 143 1.77 20.64 7.67
CA GLN A 143 0.32 20.48 7.78
C GLN A 143 -0.28 19.86 6.52
N GLN A 144 0.10 20.33 5.34
CA GLN A 144 -0.32 19.76 4.07
C GLN A 144 0.12 18.31 3.96
N PHE A 145 1.33 17.96 4.40
CA PHE A 145 1.78 16.58 4.46
C PHE A 145 0.91 15.72 5.39
N GLY A 146 0.49 16.23 6.55
CA GLY A 146 -0.46 15.55 7.42
C GLY A 146 -1.80 15.25 6.72
N VAL A 147 -2.31 16.20 5.94
CA VAL A 147 -3.51 16.00 5.11
C VAL A 147 -3.27 14.92 4.04
N VAL A 148 -2.13 14.96 3.36
CA VAL A 148 -1.73 13.93 2.38
C VAL A 148 -1.73 12.54 3.01
N MET A 149 -1.09 12.37 4.17
CA MET A 149 -1.03 11.09 4.88
C MET A 149 -2.43 10.55 5.22
N ILE A 150 -3.31 11.42 5.71
CA ILE A 150 -4.68 11.06 6.10
C ILE A 150 -5.50 10.70 4.86
N LEU A 151 -5.50 11.52 3.82
CA LEU A 151 -6.28 11.28 2.60
C LEU A 151 -5.85 9.99 1.89
N MET A 152 -4.55 9.75 1.75
CA MET A 152 -4.01 8.52 1.19
C MET A 152 -4.42 7.28 2.01
N SER A 153 -4.52 7.40 3.32
CA SER A 153 -4.89 6.30 4.22
C SER A 153 -6.40 6.05 4.24
N ILE A 154 -7.23 7.09 4.29
CA ILE A 154 -8.69 6.97 4.26
C ILE A 154 -9.16 6.37 2.93
N GLY A 155 -8.60 6.77 1.80
CA GLY A 155 -8.91 6.22 0.50
C GLY A 155 -8.78 4.70 0.48
N MET A 156 -7.75 4.17 1.14
CA MET A 156 -7.54 2.73 1.27
C MET A 156 -8.48 2.07 2.28
N LEU A 157 -8.68 2.70 3.44
CA LEU A 157 -9.55 2.16 4.50
C LEU A 157 -11.00 2.07 4.08
N SER A 158 -11.47 2.93 3.17
CA SER A 158 -12.85 2.90 2.67
C SER A 158 -13.25 1.53 2.11
N GLY A 159 -12.36 0.88 1.37
CA GLY A 159 -12.54 -0.47 0.86
C GLY A 159 -12.71 -1.51 1.98
N PHE A 160 -11.91 -1.42 3.04
CA PHE A 160 -12.02 -2.32 4.20
C PHE A 160 -13.32 -2.14 4.96
N PHE A 161 -13.79 -0.93 5.17
CA PHE A 161 -15.08 -0.68 5.84
C PHE A 161 -16.27 -1.30 5.11
N ILE A 162 -16.21 -1.36 3.78
CA ILE A 162 -17.24 -2.00 2.96
C ILE A 162 -17.05 -3.52 2.96
N LEU A 163 -15.81 -3.99 2.82
CA LEU A 163 -15.52 -5.42 2.65
C LEU A 163 -15.69 -6.22 3.95
N LEU A 164 -15.39 -5.65 5.12
CA LEU A 164 -15.50 -6.36 6.40
C LEU A 164 -16.92 -6.88 6.69
N PRO A 165 -18.00 -6.08 6.61
CA PRO A 165 -19.34 -6.58 6.84
C PRO A 165 -19.88 -7.46 5.70
N LEU A 166 -19.50 -7.17 4.46
CA LEU A 166 -19.99 -7.86 3.27
C LEU A 166 -19.15 -9.10 2.93
N GLY A 167 -17.87 -9.13 3.28
CA GLY A 167 -16.93 -10.17 2.89
C GLY A 167 -17.35 -11.57 3.35
N LYS A 168 -17.87 -11.71 4.58
CA LYS A 168 -18.35 -12.99 5.09
C LYS A 168 -19.58 -13.48 4.32
N LYS A 169 -20.54 -12.58 4.04
CA LYS A 169 -21.74 -12.91 3.26
C LYS A 169 -21.38 -13.27 1.82
N LEU A 170 -20.45 -12.50 1.22
CA LEU A 170 -20.00 -12.72 -0.15
C LEU A 170 -19.22 -14.05 -0.25
N SER A 171 -18.31 -14.33 0.68
CA SER A 171 -17.55 -15.58 0.72
C SER A 171 -18.44 -16.80 0.88
N MET A 172 -19.42 -16.75 1.80
CA MET A 172 -20.38 -17.86 1.97
C MET A 172 -21.31 -18.03 0.76
N SER A 173 -21.72 -16.95 0.11
CA SER A 173 -22.53 -17.02 -1.10
C SER A 173 -21.77 -17.64 -2.26
N VAL A 174 -20.48 -17.29 -2.40
CA VAL A 174 -19.59 -17.86 -3.42
C VAL A 174 -19.31 -19.35 -3.15
N SER A 175 -19.06 -19.76 -1.90
CA SER A 175 -18.86 -21.18 -1.52
C SER A 175 -20.11 -22.04 -1.81
N LYS A 176 -21.30 -21.57 -1.43
CA LYS A 176 -22.56 -22.29 -1.72
C LYS A 176 -22.84 -22.44 -3.21
N SER A 177 -22.40 -21.48 -4.03
CA SER A 177 -22.56 -21.53 -5.48
C SER A 177 -21.64 -22.59 -6.13
N GLU A 178 -20.52 -22.91 -5.49
CA GLU A 178 -19.59 -23.94 -5.94
C GLU A 178 -20.15 -25.35 -5.78
N GLU A 179 -20.87 -25.59 -4.68
CA GLU A 179 -21.53 -26.85 -4.36
C GLU A 179 -22.72 -27.16 -5.30
N ASN A 180 -23.36 -26.12 -5.84
CA ASN A 180 -24.51 -26.24 -6.75
C ASN A 180 -24.13 -26.24 -8.26
N GLY A 181 -22.86 -26.29 -8.62
CA GLY A 181 -22.42 -26.34 -10.03
C GLY A 181 -22.73 -25.10 -10.86
N ASN A 182 -23.17 -24.02 -10.24
CA ASN A 182 -23.50 -22.79 -10.93
C ASN A 182 -22.24 -22.00 -11.30
N GLY A 183 -22.01 -21.80 -12.59
CA GLY A 183 -20.88 -21.04 -13.15
C GLY A 183 -20.85 -19.55 -12.81
N TRP A 184 -21.69 -19.06 -11.90
CA TRP A 184 -21.78 -17.68 -11.46
C TRP A 184 -20.43 -17.10 -10.95
N LYS A 185 -19.60 -17.95 -10.33
CA LYS A 185 -18.27 -17.56 -9.84
C LYS A 185 -17.35 -17.10 -10.97
N TYR A 186 -17.36 -17.83 -12.09
CA TYR A 186 -16.60 -17.47 -13.29
C TYR A 186 -17.15 -16.19 -13.93
N VAL A 187 -18.45 -16.01 -13.98
CA VAL A 187 -19.11 -14.80 -14.49
C VAL A 187 -18.74 -13.59 -13.62
N LEU A 188 -18.82 -13.72 -12.29
CA LEU A 188 -18.47 -12.64 -11.36
C LEU A 188 -16.98 -12.26 -11.46
N SER A 189 -16.08 -13.26 -11.50
CA SER A 189 -14.65 -13.04 -11.68
C SER A 189 -14.35 -12.39 -13.03
N GLY A 190 -14.99 -12.84 -14.10
CA GLY A 190 -14.86 -12.26 -15.42
C GLY A 190 -15.35 -10.80 -15.47
N CYS A 191 -16.52 -10.52 -14.90
CA CYS A 191 -17.03 -9.14 -14.79
C CYS A 191 -16.10 -8.24 -13.99
N PHE A 192 -15.54 -8.72 -12.89
CA PHE A 192 -14.58 -7.96 -12.09
C PHE A 192 -13.30 -7.64 -12.87
N MET A 193 -12.74 -8.61 -13.59
CA MET A 193 -11.59 -8.41 -14.47
C MET A 193 -11.91 -7.43 -15.60
N LEU A 194 -13.06 -7.53 -16.24
CA LEU A 194 -13.48 -6.59 -17.28
C LEU A 194 -13.63 -5.16 -16.74
N CYS A 195 -14.19 -5.00 -15.54
CA CYS A 195 -14.27 -3.69 -14.88
C CYS A 195 -12.89 -3.11 -14.58
N LEU A 196 -11.94 -3.92 -14.10
CA LEU A 196 -10.55 -3.49 -13.89
C LEU A 196 -9.92 -3.03 -15.22
N PHE A 197 -10.03 -3.83 -16.26
CA PHE A 197 -9.49 -3.46 -17.58
C PHE A 197 -10.16 -2.21 -18.15
N ALA A 198 -11.48 -2.07 -18.00
CA ALA A 198 -12.21 -0.89 -18.47
C ALA A 198 -11.74 0.42 -17.81
N VAL A 199 -11.29 0.35 -16.55
CA VAL A 199 -10.75 1.50 -15.83
C VAL A 199 -9.28 1.74 -16.15
N TYR A 200 -8.45 0.67 -16.12
CA TYR A 200 -7.01 0.82 -16.25
C TYR A 200 -6.52 1.04 -17.69
N ILE A 201 -7.16 0.41 -18.69
CA ILE A 201 -6.74 0.53 -20.09
C ILE A 201 -6.79 1.98 -20.57
N PRO A 202 -7.88 2.75 -20.40
CA PRO A 202 -7.91 4.14 -20.82
C PRO A 202 -6.87 5.00 -20.11
N VAL A 203 -6.67 4.80 -18.81
CA VAL A 203 -5.70 5.56 -18.01
C VAL A 203 -4.28 5.32 -18.50
N LEU A 204 -3.91 4.08 -18.80
CA LEU A 204 -2.58 3.71 -19.26
C LEU A 204 -2.33 4.08 -20.72
N LEU A 205 -3.36 4.06 -21.59
CA LEU A 205 -3.22 4.41 -23.00
C LEU A 205 -3.17 5.92 -23.24
N ILE A 206 -3.88 6.71 -22.44
CA ILE A 206 -4.02 8.15 -22.66
C ILE A 206 -2.98 8.93 -21.85
N GLY A 207 -2.49 8.36 -20.74
CA GLY A 207 -1.63 9.07 -19.80
C GLY A 207 -0.20 9.30 -20.29
N ASP A 208 0.44 8.30 -20.90
CA ASP A 208 1.84 8.36 -21.33
C ASP A 208 2.12 7.34 -22.44
N THR A 209 2.81 7.77 -23.48
CA THR A 209 3.17 6.92 -24.63
C THR A 209 4.07 5.74 -24.24
N VAL A 210 4.95 5.93 -23.25
CA VAL A 210 5.82 4.87 -22.74
C VAL A 210 5.00 3.80 -21.99
N GLN A 211 4.06 4.21 -21.15
CA GLN A 211 3.17 3.28 -20.43
C GLN A 211 2.27 2.51 -21.40
N ALA A 212 1.77 3.18 -22.44
CA ALA A 212 0.99 2.55 -23.50
C ALA A 212 1.80 1.48 -24.25
N ALA A 213 3.05 1.77 -24.60
CA ALA A 213 3.93 0.82 -25.27
C ALA A 213 4.24 -0.40 -24.40
N VAL A 214 4.54 -0.20 -23.11
CA VAL A 214 4.78 -1.29 -22.15
C VAL A 214 3.53 -2.16 -21.98
N MET A 215 2.35 -1.55 -21.89
CA MET A 215 1.10 -2.29 -21.75
C MET A 215 0.81 -3.13 -23.01
N LEU A 216 0.97 -2.56 -24.19
CA LEU A 216 0.75 -3.27 -25.47
C LEU A 216 1.73 -4.41 -25.67
N THR A 217 3.01 -4.22 -25.35
CA THR A 217 4.01 -5.31 -25.40
C THR A 217 3.69 -6.43 -24.41
N GLY A 218 3.27 -6.08 -23.18
CA GLY A 218 2.82 -7.07 -22.19
C GLY A 218 1.61 -7.86 -22.66
N LEU A 219 0.65 -7.22 -23.31
CA LEU A 219 -0.55 -7.86 -23.85
C LEU A 219 -0.21 -8.81 -25.01
N VAL A 220 0.70 -8.40 -25.91
CA VAL A 220 1.17 -9.27 -27.00
C VAL A 220 1.87 -10.52 -26.47
N ILE A 221 2.71 -10.38 -25.43
CA ILE A 221 3.38 -11.51 -24.80
C ILE A 221 2.35 -12.44 -24.13
N ALA A 222 1.37 -11.88 -23.43
CA ALA A 222 0.35 -12.67 -22.72
C ALA A 222 -0.59 -13.44 -23.68
N VAL A 223 -0.89 -12.88 -24.86
CA VAL A 223 -1.73 -13.54 -25.88
C VAL A 223 -0.94 -14.57 -26.69
N GLY A 224 0.39 -14.41 -26.76
CA GLY A 224 1.29 -15.30 -27.49
C GLY A 224 1.73 -16.56 -26.73
N GLN A 225 1.32 -16.71 -25.45
CA GLN A 225 1.55 -17.90 -24.61
C GLN A 225 0.31 -18.79 -24.59
#